data_c2598ae5ae3abeefbde327074420a11f
#
_entry.id   c2598ae5ae3abeefbde327074420a11f
#
_cell.length_a   1.000
_cell.length_b   1.000
_cell.length_c   1.000
_cell.angle_alpha   90.00
_cell.angle_beta   90.00
_cell.angle_gamma   90.00
#
_symmetry.space_group_name_H-M   'P 1'
#
loop_
_entity.id
_entity.type
_entity.pdbx_description
1 polymer ?
#
loop_
_entity_poly.entity_id
_entity_poly.type
_entity_poly.pdbx_seq_one_letter_code
_entity_poly.pdbx_strand_id
1 'polypeptide(L)'
;MKQIIQKITNDIFIVSFELFKIMIPTLILVKIAEIYGLVSVLTNFFGPITMMMGLPAEMALAITTTMLTNPYAGLIVLASTPGVEQLTVAQTTILASFILFTHSIIIEAAISRQAGLSAGATIVIRIFAGILFCTLLNLVFTNFELFTQIAFLNLPEMSTAPTLNQWVIDQVKGLVFIQIVIIVLITFLEILKLIGIEKVIHICLSPFLKILNIGQSASTIVVVGLTLGLGFGGGLMIKDVKQGLVKPRSAVGALIFINLFHSIFEDTTILMLLGPSLMVILIVRGIFVFLLTYFLIKVFDFLPIKTYEKLLYSKPILRTAQSSDFS
;
A
#
# COMPACT_ATOMS: atom_id res chain seq x y z
N MET A 1 -3.58 12.82 -29.96
CA MET A 1 -4.00 11.43 -29.88
C MET A 1 -2.83 10.44 -30.06
N LYS A 2 -2.05 10.49 -31.14
CA LYS A 2 -0.90 9.58 -31.38
C LYS A 2 0.15 9.61 -30.24
N GLN A 3 0.51 10.80 -29.73
CA GLN A 3 1.47 10.94 -28.63
C GLN A 3 0.97 10.36 -27.31
N ILE A 4 -0.35 10.46 -27.01
CA ILE A 4 -0.95 9.89 -25.80
C ILE A 4 -0.94 8.36 -25.88
N ILE A 5 -1.32 7.79 -27.02
CA ILE A 5 -1.29 6.33 -27.23
C ILE A 5 0.14 5.82 -27.09
N GLN A 6 1.11 6.48 -27.70
CA GLN A 6 2.53 6.09 -27.62
C GLN A 6 3.05 6.15 -26.18
N LYS A 7 2.64 7.19 -25.41
CA LYS A 7 2.96 7.31 -23.97
C LYS A 7 2.37 6.14 -23.20
N ILE A 8 1.05 5.89 -23.32
CA ILE A 8 0.36 4.78 -22.63
C ILE A 8 1.05 3.44 -22.94
N THR A 9 1.35 3.17 -24.22
CA THR A 9 2.01 1.91 -24.60
C THR A 9 3.40 1.78 -23.96
N ASN A 10 4.17 2.85 -23.92
CA ASN A 10 5.49 2.87 -23.29
C ASN A 10 5.39 2.66 -21.78
N ASP A 11 4.44 3.34 -21.11
CA ASP A 11 4.21 3.21 -19.67
C ASP A 11 3.77 1.77 -19.34
N ILE A 12 2.86 1.15 -20.11
CA ILE A 12 2.48 -0.26 -19.96
C ILE A 12 3.71 -1.17 -20.06
N PHE A 13 4.54 -0.99 -21.06
CA PHE A 13 5.73 -1.82 -21.25
C PHE A 13 6.70 -1.72 -20.08
N ILE A 14 7.00 -0.49 -19.63
CA ILE A 14 7.93 -0.24 -18.52
C ILE A 14 7.38 -0.85 -17.23
N VAL A 15 6.10 -0.56 -16.89
CA VAL A 15 5.49 -1.07 -15.65
C VAL A 15 5.39 -2.59 -15.67
N SER A 16 4.96 -3.19 -16.79
CA SER A 16 4.88 -4.66 -16.91
C SER A 16 6.24 -5.30 -16.72
N PHE A 17 7.29 -4.75 -17.35
CA PHE A 17 8.65 -5.29 -17.25
C PHE A 17 9.17 -5.25 -15.80
N GLU A 18 9.04 -4.11 -15.14
CA GLU A 18 9.51 -3.95 -13.74
C GLU A 18 8.71 -4.83 -12.77
N LEU A 19 7.39 -4.96 -12.96
CA LEU A 19 6.57 -5.83 -12.13
C LEU A 19 6.91 -7.30 -12.35
N PHE A 20 6.99 -7.78 -13.57
CA PHE A 20 7.27 -9.20 -13.87
C PHE A 20 8.67 -9.62 -13.44
N LYS A 21 9.65 -8.72 -13.53
CA LYS A 21 11.01 -8.93 -13.02
C LYS A 21 11.04 -9.26 -11.51
N ILE A 22 10.09 -8.73 -10.73
CA ILE A 22 9.95 -9.01 -9.31
C ILE A 22 9.00 -10.19 -9.09
N MET A 23 7.87 -10.22 -9.80
CA MET A 23 6.82 -11.22 -9.57
C MET A 23 7.27 -12.63 -9.91
N ILE A 24 7.92 -12.84 -11.06
CA ILE A 24 8.30 -14.19 -11.51
C ILE A 24 9.25 -14.87 -10.51
N PRO A 25 10.37 -14.24 -10.07
CA PRO A 25 11.20 -14.83 -9.02
C PRO A 25 10.45 -15.06 -7.71
N THR A 26 9.56 -14.12 -7.33
CA THR A 26 8.77 -14.25 -6.09
C THR A 26 7.85 -15.47 -6.13
N LEU A 27 7.12 -15.68 -7.21
CA LEU A 27 6.22 -16.83 -7.35
C LEU A 27 7.00 -18.15 -7.30
N ILE A 28 8.19 -18.20 -7.90
CA ILE A 28 9.09 -19.35 -7.81
C ILE A 28 9.56 -19.57 -6.36
N LEU A 29 9.96 -18.51 -5.65
CA LEU A 29 10.38 -18.60 -4.25
C LEU A 29 9.24 -19.06 -3.34
N VAL A 30 8.01 -18.56 -3.56
CA VAL A 30 6.82 -19.01 -2.83
C VAL A 30 6.56 -20.50 -3.06
N LYS A 31 6.70 -20.98 -4.30
CA LYS A 31 6.55 -22.42 -4.60
C LYS A 31 7.64 -23.26 -3.95
N ILE A 32 8.86 -22.80 -3.95
CA ILE A 32 9.96 -23.46 -3.23
C ILE A 32 9.64 -23.51 -1.73
N ALA A 33 9.22 -22.40 -1.14
CA ALA A 33 8.82 -22.33 0.27
C ALA A 33 7.68 -23.31 0.60
N GLU A 34 6.70 -23.44 -0.29
CA GLU A 34 5.61 -24.42 -0.16
C GLU A 34 6.15 -25.87 -0.14
N ILE A 35 6.98 -26.22 -1.11
CA ILE A 35 7.58 -27.58 -1.21
C ILE A 35 8.38 -27.95 0.05
N TYR A 36 9.10 -27.00 0.63
CA TYR A 36 9.89 -27.20 1.86
C TYR A 36 9.08 -27.02 3.15
N GLY A 37 7.76 -26.84 3.07
CA GLY A 37 6.89 -26.68 4.25
C GLY A 37 7.03 -25.34 4.99
N LEU A 38 7.75 -24.36 4.42
CA LEU A 38 7.92 -23.03 5.04
C LEU A 38 6.61 -22.23 5.10
N VAL A 39 5.63 -22.57 4.26
CA VAL A 39 4.29 -21.96 4.28
C VAL A 39 3.61 -22.24 5.62
N SER A 40 3.70 -23.46 6.15
CA SER A 40 3.13 -23.79 7.46
C SER A 40 3.79 -23.02 8.60
N VAL A 41 5.09 -22.76 8.50
CA VAL A 41 5.81 -21.93 9.48
C VAL A 41 5.32 -20.48 9.44
N LEU A 42 5.15 -19.91 8.24
CA LEU A 42 4.61 -18.56 8.06
C LEU A 42 3.16 -18.46 8.54
N THR A 43 2.32 -19.45 8.21
CA THR A 43 0.93 -19.50 8.65
C THR A 43 0.84 -19.61 10.18
N ASN A 44 1.68 -20.44 10.82
CA ASN A 44 1.72 -20.56 12.27
C ASN A 44 2.21 -19.28 12.97
N PHE A 45 3.16 -18.57 12.36
CA PHE A 45 3.71 -17.32 12.93
C PHE A 45 2.76 -16.13 12.75
N PHE A 46 2.22 -15.94 11.55
CA PHE A 46 1.33 -14.82 11.24
C PHE A 46 -0.15 -15.13 11.47
N GLY A 47 -0.53 -16.40 11.55
CA GLY A 47 -1.92 -16.83 11.73
C GLY A 47 -2.64 -16.19 12.92
N PRO A 48 -2.02 -16.07 14.11
CA PRO A 48 -2.65 -15.34 15.22
C PRO A 48 -3.00 -13.90 14.91
N ILE A 49 -2.16 -13.22 14.12
CA ILE A 49 -2.38 -11.82 13.69
C ILE A 49 -3.54 -11.77 12.69
N THR A 50 -3.57 -12.67 11.70
CA THR A 50 -4.66 -12.73 10.72
C THR A 50 -5.99 -13.05 11.39
N MET A 51 -6.02 -14.03 12.32
CA MET A 51 -7.22 -14.38 13.08
C MET A 51 -7.73 -13.24 13.98
N MET A 52 -6.83 -12.46 14.58
CA MET A 52 -7.21 -11.27 15.36
C MET A 52 -7.95 -10.23 14.48
N MET A 53 -7.60 -10.17 13.21
CA MET A 53 -8.28 -9.34 12.22
C MET A 53 -9.54 -9.99 11.62
N GLY A 54 -9.94 -11.21 12.07
CA GLY A 54 -11.09 -11.95 11.54
C GLY A 54 -10.84 -12.66 10.21
N LEU A 55 -9.57 -12.82 9.81
CA LEU A 55 -9.19 -13.51 8.58
C LEU A 55 -8.76 -14.94 8.85
N PRO A 56 -9.03 -15.89 7.93
CA PRO A 56 -8.46 -17.24 7.99
C PRO A 56 -6.93 -17.19 8.00
N ALA A 57 -6.31 -18.13 8.73
CA ALA A 57 -4.85 -18.18 8.87
C ALA A 57 -4.13 -18.42 7.53
N GLU A 58 -4.79 -19.09 6.59
CA GLU A 58 -4.32 -19.37 5.24
C GLU A 58 -3.99 -18.11 4.43
N MET A 59 -4.64 -16.99 4.76
CA MET A 59 -4.39 -15.69 4.11
C MET A 59 -3.01 -15.12 4.45
N ALA A 60 -2.34 -15.64 5.47
CA ALA A 60 -1.02 -15.17 5.91
C ALA A 60 0.04 -15.21 4.80
N LEU A 61 0.02 -16.23 3.93
CA LEU A 61 0.98 -16.33 2.83
C LEU A 61 0.80 -15.21 1.80
N ALA A 62 -0.44 -14.97 1.37
CA ALA A 62 -0.74 -13.88 0.43
C ALA A 62 -0.40 -12.51 1.04
N ILE A 63 -0.76 -12.28 2.30
CA ILE A 63 -0.41 -11.07 3.04
C ILE A 63 1.11 -10.88 3.07
N THR A 64 1.87 -11.90 3.48
CA THR A 64 3.34 -11.81 3.56
C THR A 64 3.95 -11.56 2.18
N THR A 65 3.43 -12.18 1.13
CA THR A 65 3.88 -11.96 -0.24
C THR A 65 3.65 -10.50 -0.66
N THR A 66 2.47 -9.93 -0.39
CA THR A 66 2.21 -8.51 -0.71
C THR A 66 3.11 -7.57 0.09
N MET A 67 3.35 -7.86 1.35
CA MET A 67 4.23 -7.04 2.21
C MET A 67 5.67 -7.00 1.69
N LEU A 68 6.18 -8.12 1.24
CA LEU A 68 7.56 -8.24 0.80
C LEU A 68 7.77 -7.78 -0.65
N THR A 69 6.73 -7.84 -1.47
CA THR A 69 6.85 -7.57 -2.91
C THR A 69 5.88 -6.48 -3.39
N ASN A 70 4.69 -6.85 -3.86
CA ASN A 70 3.67 -5.94 -4.37
C ASN A 70 2.28 -6.60 -4.34
N PRO A 71 1.18 -5.83 -4.46
CA PRO A 71 -0.18 -6.37 -4.46
C PRO A 71 -0.45 -7.39 -5.57
N TYR A 72 0.14 -7.22 -6.75
CA TYR A 72 -0.09 -8.10 -7.89
C TYR A 72 0.39 -9.54 -7.64
N ALA A 73 1.60 -9.70 -7.11
CA ALA A 73 2.13 -11.02 -6.74
C ALA A 73 1.27 -11.67 -5.63
N GLY A 74 0.84 -10.88 -4.65
CA GLY A 74 -0.05 -11.35 -3.60
C GLY A 74 -1.40 -11.83 -4.10
N LEU A 75 -2.00 -11.16 -5.10
CA LEU A 75 -3.26 -11.59 -5.71
C LEU A 75 -3.14 -12.94 -6.42
N ILE A 76 -2.01 -13.20 -7.10
CA ILE A 76 -1.76 -14.52 -7.72
C ILE A 76 -1.65 -15.60 -6.65
N VAL A 77 -0.91 -15.33 -5.57
CA VAL A 77 -0.79 -16.26 -4.44
C VAL A 77 -2.16 -16.49 -3.79
N LEU A 78 -2.92 -15.42 -3.59
CA LEU A 78 -4.26 -15.50 -3.01
C LEU A 78 -5.21 -16.36 -3.87
N ALA A 79 -5.17 -16.20 -5.19
CA ALA A 79 -5.98 -17.01 -6.12
C ALA A 79 -5.71 -18.52 -6.01
N SER A 80 -4.50 -18.91 -5.54
CA SER A 80 -4.12 -20.31 -5.29
C SER A 80 -4.35 -20.74 -3.83
N THR A 81 -4.81 -19.83 -2.96
CA THR A 81 -4.97 -20.12 -1.51
C THR A 81 -6.30 -20.83 -1.27
N PRO A 82 -6.30 -22.00 -0.57
CA PRO A 82 -7.54 -22.70 -0.22
C PRO A 82 -8.50 -21.82 0.58
N GLY A 83 -9.79 -21.91 0.27
CA GLY A 83 -10.86 -21.18 0.98
C GLY A 83 -11.03 -19.72 0.58
N VAL A 84 -10.25 -19.23 -0.39
CA VAL A 84 -10.38 -17.83 -0.88
C VAL A 84 -11.80 -17.55 -1.42
N GLU A 85 -12.40 -18.52 -2.07
CA GLU A 85 -13.75 -18.45 -2.65
C GLU A 85 -14.87 -18.39 -1.59
N GLN A 86 -14.57 -18.67 -0.33
CA GLN A 86 -15.51 -18.63 0.79
C GLN A 86 -15.43 -17.33 1.60
N LEU A 87 -14.50 -16.44 1.25
CA LEU A 87 -14.34 -15.17 1.95
C LEU A 87 -15.59 -14.30 1.81
N THR A 88 -16.06 -13.75 2.92
CA THR A 88 -17.14 -12.77 2.94
C THR A 88 -16.65 -11.41 2.48
N VAL A 89 -17.57 -10.51 2.10
CA VAL A 89 -17.23 -9.10 1.79
C VAL A 89 -16.57 -8.42 3.00
N ALA A 90 -16.95 -8.77 4.23
CA ALA A 90 -16.25 -8.29 5.43
C ALA A 90 -14.78 -8.70 5.43
N GLN A 91 -14.49 -9.98 5.21
CA GLN A 91 -13.14 -10.51 5.20
C GLN A 91 -12.30 -9.96 4.04
N THR A 92 -12.86 -9.88 2.84
CA THR A 92 -12.14 -9.27 1.70
C THR A 92 -11.88 -7.78 1.91
N THR A 93 -12.79 -7.06 2.57
CA THR A 93 -12.60 -5.65 2.94
C THR A 93 -11.47 -5.49 3.95
N ILE A 94 -11.40 -6.35 4.96
CA ILE A 94 -10.31 -6.38 5.95
C ILE A 94 -8.99 -6.74 5.28
N LEU A 95 -8.96 -7.78 4.45
CA LEU A 95 -7.77 -8.22 3.73
C LEU A 95 -7.23 -7.12 2.80
N ALA A 96 -8.09 -6.55 1.97
CA ALA A 96 -7.74 -5.44 1.09
C ALA A 96 -7.22 -4.22 1.88
N SER A 97 -7.89 -3.88 3.00
CA SER A 97 -7.45 -2.78 3.88
C SER A 97 -6.06 -3.04 4.45
N PHE A 98 -5.79 -4.26 4.94
CA PHE A 98 -4.48 -4.60 5.48
C PHE A 98 -3.39 -4.53 4.42
N ILE A 99 -3.64 -5.06 3.23
CA ILE A 99 -2.73 -4.97 2.09
C ILE A 99 -2.46 -3.50 1.73
N LEU A 100 -3.48 -2.64 1.70
CA LEU A 100 -3.34 -1.21 1.42
C LEU A 100 -2.46 -0.47 2.44
N PHE A 101 -2.35 -0.95 3.69
CA PHE A 101 -1.43 -0.39 4.67
C PHE A 101 -0.02 -0.96 4.57
N THR A 102 0.15 -2.21 4.14
CA THR A 102 1.39 -2.96 4.41
C THR A 102 2.12 -3.47 3.17
N HIS A 103 1.54 -3.40 1.97
CA HIS A 103 2.22 -3.87 0.74
C HIS A 103 3.56 -3.16 0.49
N SER A 104 4.45 -3.83 -0.20
CA SER A 104 5.77 -3.30 -0.63
C SER A 104 6.58 -2.66 0.50
N ILE A 105 6.40 -3.10 1.75
CA ILE A 105 6.82 -2.37 2.96
C ILE A 105 8.32 -2.09 3.00
N ILE A 106 9.15 -2.99 2.46
CA ILE A 106 10.62 -2.84 2.44
C ILE A 106 11.03 -1.74 1.47
N ILE A 107 10.47 -1.76 0.25
CA ILE A 107 10.79 -0.79 -0.81
C ILE A 107 10.33 0.60 -0.40
N GLU A 108 9.11 0.70 0.12
CA GLU A 108 8.52 1.98 0.52
C GLU A 108 9.17 2.56 1.78
N ALA A 109 9.61 1.71 2.72
CA ALA A 109 10.42 2.16 3.84
C ALA A 109 11.79 2.70 3.38
N ALA A 110 12.38 2.11 2.34
CA ALA A 110 13.63 2.61 1.76
C ALA A 110 13.43 3.98 1.07
N ILE A 111 12.33 4.17 0.34
CA ILE A 111 11.96 5.47 -0.25
C ILE A 111 11.72 6.51 0.85
N SER A 112 10.92 6.17 1.85
CA SER A 112 10.62 7.04 2.99
C SER A 112 11.89 7.48 3.72
N ARG A 113 12.85 6.53 3.90
CA ARG A 113 14.16 6.84 4.50
C ARG A 113 14.95 7.85 3.68
N GLN A 114 14.94 7.74 2.36
CA GLN A 114 15.60 8.71 1.49
C GLN A 114 14.89 10.07 1.50
N ALA A 115 13.57 10.07 1.69
CA ALA A 115 12.76 11.28 1.80
C ALA A 115 12.81 11.94 3.18
N GLY A 116 13.37 11.27 4.19
CA GLY A 116 13.62 11.86 5.50
C GLY A 116 12.92 11.21 6.69
N LEU A 117 12.01 10.27 6.49
CA LEU A 117 11.38 9.50 7.58
C LEU A 117 12.16 8.20 7.83
N SER A 118 12.41 7.85 9.08
CA SER A 118 13.09 6.61 9.47
C SER A 118 12.38 5.38 8.89
N ALA A 119 13.14 4.44 8.30
CA ALA A 119 12.59 3.20 7.77
C ALA A 119 11.91 2.36 8.87
N GLY A 120 12.49 2.30 10.06
CA GLY A 120 11.88 1.62 11.21
C GLY A 120 10.55 2.24 11.62
N ALA A 121 10.47 3.57 11.68
CA ALA A 121 9.21 4.27 11.95
C ALA A 121 8.17 3.99 10.87
N THR A 122 8.56 4.02 9.60
CA THR A 122 7.68 3.69 8.48
C THR A 122 7.07 2.29 8.64
N ILE A 123 7.90 1.27 8.86
CA ILE A 123 7.46 -0.12 9.00
C ILE A 123 6.51 -0.27 10.19
N VAL A 124 6.91 0.26 11.36
CA VAL A 124 6.10 0.15 12.59
C VAL A 124 4.77 0.86 12.44
N ILE A 125 4.76 2.09 11.91
CA ILE A 125 3.52 2.88 11.74
C ILE A 125 2.55 2.17 10.77
N ARG A 126 3.04 1.64 9.66
CA ARG A 126 2.21 0.95 8.65
C ARG A 126 1.61 -0.35 9.18
N ILE A 127 2.44 -1.20 9.80
CA ILE A 127 1.95 -2.47 10.38
C ILE A 127 0.97 -2.19 11.51
N PHE A 128 1.31 -1.27 12.43
CA PHE A 128 0.43 -0.91 13.54
C PHE A 128 -0.90 -0.35 13.04
N ALA A 129 -0.88 0.60 12.09
CA ALA A 129 -2.08 1.17 11.50
C ALA A 129 -2.95 0.10 10.83
N GLY A 130 -2.34 -0.82 10.08
CA GLY A 130 -3.04 -1.93 9.43
C GLY A 130 -3.71 -2.85 10.44
N ILE A 131 -2.97 -3.32 11.44
CA ILE A 131 -3.51 -4.20 12.49
C ILE A 131 -4.63 -3.49 13.25
N LEU A 132 -4.41 -2.25 13.70
CA LEU A 132 -5.40 -1.49 14.46
C LEU A 132 -6.69 -1.29 13.65
N PHE A 133 -6.57 -0.80 12.41
CA PHE A 133 -7.73 -0.56 11.55
C PHE A 133 -8.52 -1.84 11.25
N CYS A 134 -7.82 -2.90 10.86
CA CYS A 134 -8.45 -4.18 10.51
C CYS A 134 -9.11 -4.85 11.71
N THR A 135 -8.49 -4.77 12.91
CA THR A 135 -9.10 -5.28 14.14
C THR A 135 -10.37 -4.49 14.50
N LEU A 136 -10.33 -3.15 14.36
CA LEU A 136 -11.52 -2.32 14.56
C LEU A 136 -12.62 -2.64 13.55
N LEU A 137 -12.28 -2.83 12.28
CA LEU A 137 -13.25 -3.26 11.28
C LEU A 137 -13.87 -4.61 11.63
N ASN A 138 -13.04 -5.60 12.02
CA ASN A 138 -13.52 -6.92 12.43
C ASN A 138 -14.51 -6.81 13.60
N LEU A 139 -14.18 -6.03 14.63
CA LEU A 139 -15.08 -5.80 15.76
C LEU A 139 -16.41 -5.17 15.31
N VAL A 140 -16.37 -4.16 14.45
CA VAL A 140 -17.59 -3.51 13.93
C VAL A 140 -18.41 -4.48 13.07
N PHE A 141 -17.76 -5.16 12.12
CA PHE A 141 -18.47 -6.05 11.19
C PHE A 141 -19.10 -7.22 11.92
N THR A 142 -18.42 -7.81 12.91
CA THR A 142 -18.94 -8.94 13.70
C THR A 142 -20.10 -8.50 14.60
N ASN A 143 -19.96 -7.37 15.33
CA ASN A 143 -21.00 -6.94 16.25
C ASN A 143 -22.28 -6.46 15.56
N PHE A 144 -22.18 -5.89 14.36
CA PHE A 144 -23.31 -5.37 13.60
C PHE A 144 -23.70 -6.27 12.42
N GLU A 145 -23.11 -7.46 12.30
CA GLU A 145 -23.37 -8.43 11.21
C GLU A 145 -23.28 -7.82 9.80
N LEU A 146 -22.28 -6.94 9.59
CA LEU A 146 -22.12 -6.22 8.33
C LEU A 146 -21.32 -7.04 7.31
N PHE A 147 -21.72 -6.98 6.04
CA PHE A 147 -20.99 -7.56 4.91
C PHE A 147 -20.76 -9.08 5.02
N THR A 148 -21.75 -9.81 5.54
CA THR A 148 -21.70 -11.25 5.78
C THR A 148 -21.83 -12.12 4.52
N GLN A 149 -22.27 -11.52 3.40
CA GLN A 149 -22.39 -12.22 2.11
C GLN A 149 -21.02 -12.61 1.55
N ILE A 150 -20.96 -13.73 0.82
CA ILE A 150 -19.75 -14.15 0.09
C ILE A 150 -19.34 -13.08 -0.91
N ALA A 151 -18.05 -12.79 -0.98
CA ALA A 151 -17.50 -11.83 -1.89
C ALA A 151 -17.46 -12.37 -3.33
N PHE A 152 -17.70 -11.50 -4.30
CA PHE A 152 -17.49 -11.82 -5.70
C PHE A 152 -16.03 -11.52 -6.08
N LEU A 153 -15.23 -12.57 -6.25
CA LEU A 153 -13.82 -12.46 -6.58
C LEU A 153 -13.62 -12.44 -8.10
N ASN A 154 -12.93 -11.42 -8.60
CA ASN A 154 -12.49 -11.34 -9.99
C ASN A 154 -11.04 -11.79 -10.14
N LEU A 155 -10.71 -12.97 -9.62
CA LEU A 155 -9.39 -13.58 -9.71
C LEU A 155 -9.41 -14.72 -10.74
N PRO A 156 -8.25 -15.06 -11.36
CA PRO A 156 -8.17 -16.22 -12.24
C PRO A 156 -8.36 -17.50 -11.44
N GLU A 157 -9.10 -18.46 -12.03
CA GLU A 157 -9.24 -19.78 -11.43
C GLU A 157 -7.89 -20.50 -11.44
N MET A 158 -7.43 -20.91 -10.27
CA MET A 158 -6.18 -21.64 -10.06
C MET A 158 -6.43 -22.89 -9.23
N SER A 159 -5.64 -23.93 -9.45
CA SER A 159 -5.70 -25.15 -8.65
C SER A 159 -5.09 -24.92 -7.27
N THR A 160 -5.77 -25.35 -6.22
CA THR A 160 -5.30 -25.28 -4.83
C THR A 160 -4.29 -26.38 -4.47
N ALA A 161 -4.20 -27.45 -5.26
CA ALA A 161 -3.25 -28.57 -5.07
C ALA A 161 -2.66 -29.01 -6.41
N PRO A 162 -1.94 -28.12 -7.14
CA PRO A 162 -1.49 -28.42 -8.50
C PRO A 162 -0.31 -29.37 -8.53
N THR A 163 -0.25 -30.22 -9.58
CA THR A 163 1.03 -30.80 -10.02
C THR A 163 1.97 -29.68 -10.46
N LEU A 164 3.27 -29.94 -10.56
CA LEU A 164 4.23 -28.90 -10.99
C LEU A 164 3.87 -28.32 -12.38
N ASN A 165 3.46 -29.17 -13.31
CA ASN A 165 3.03 -28.73 -14.64
C ASN A 165 1.77 -27.85 -14.57
N GLN A 166 0.78 -28.26 -13.78
CA GLN A 166 -0.43 -27.47 -13.58
C GLN A 166 -0.11 -26.15 -12.92
N TRP A 167 0.77 -26.14 -11.92
CA TRP A 167 1.22 -24.91 -11.27
C TRP A 167 1.84 -23.93 -12.28
N VAL A 168 2.74 -24.39 -13.16
CA VAL A 168 3.35 -23.54 -14.22
C VAL A 168 2.26 -22.93 -15.12
N ILE A 169 1.30 -23.75 -15.56
CA ILE A 169 0.18 -23.27 -16.40
C ILE A 169 -0.62 -22.19 -15.66
N ASP A 170 -0.95 -22.43 -14.39
CA ASP A 170 -1.72 -21.49 -13.59
C ASP A 170 -0.95 -20.18 -13.32
N GLN A 171 0.38 -20.25 -13.11
CA GLN A 171 1.19 -19.03 -13.00
C GLN A 171 1.20 -18.23 -14.31
N VAL A 172 1.30 -18.88 -15.47
CA VAL A 172 1.22 -18.20 -16.77
C VAL A 172 -0.14 -17.53 -16.96
N LYS A 173 -1.24 -18.22 -16.62
CA LYS A 173 -2.60 -17.63 -16.65
C LYS A 173 -2.68 -16.40 -15.74
N GLY A 174 -2.14 -16.50 -14.51
CA GLY A 174 -2.09 -15.39 -13.56
C GLY A 174 -1.31 -14.20 -14.10
N LEU A 175 -0.13 -14.42 -14.70
CA LEU A 175 0.67 -13.35 -15.31
C LEU A 175 -0.04 -12.68 -16.49
N VAL A 176 -0.72 -13.47 -17.34
CA VAL A 176 -1.54 -12.92 -18.44
C VAL A 176 -2.71 -12.09 -17.88
N PHE A 177 -3.39 -12.59 -16.85
CA PHE A 177 -4.45 -11.84 -16.18
C PHE A 177 -3.93 -10.50 -15.62
N ILE A 178 -2.81 -10.52 -14.90
CA ILE A 178 -2.20 -9.30 -14.37
C ILE A 178 -1.78 -8.34 -15.50
N GLN A 179 -1.30 -8.87 -16.64
CA GLN A 179 -0.98 -8.02 -17.80
C GLN A 179 -2.22 -7.26 -18.32
N ILE A 180 -3.37 -7.93 -18.37
CA ILE A 180 -4.65 -7.29 -18.74
C ILE A 180 -5.01 -6.20 -17.72
N VAL A 181 -4.91 -6.52 -16.43
CA VAL A 181 -5.17 -5.55 -15.34
C VAL A 181 -4.26 -4.32 -15.48
N ILE A 182 -2.96 -4.49 -15.75
CA ILE A 182 -2.01 -3.39 -15.94
C ILE A 182 -2.43 -2.50 -17.12
N ILE A 183 -2.81 -3.09 -18.25
CA ILE A 183 -3.26 -2.34 -19.43
C ILE A 183 -4.49 -1.49 -19.10
N VAL A 184 -5.50 -2.09 -18.48
CA VAL A 184 -6.74 -1.39 -18.09
C VAL A 184 -6.42 -0.28 -17.09
N LEU A 185 -5.62 -0.57 -16.07
CA LEU A 185 -5.29 0.36 -15.01
C LEU A 185 -4.51 1.58 -15.51
N ILE A 186 -3.43 1.38 -16.28
CA ILE A 186 -2.62 2.49 -16.82
C ILE A 186 -3.47 3.36 -17.74
N THR A 187 -4.32 2.74 -18.57
CA THR A 187 -5.25 3.48 -19.43
C THR A 187 -6.22 4.31 -18.58
N PHE A 188 -6.81 3.73 -17.53
CA PHE A 188 -7.70 4.41 -16.60
C PHE A 188 -7.00 5.58 -15.88
N LEU A 189 -5.78 5.38 -15.37
CA LEU A 189 -5.01 6.44 -14.71
C LEU A 189 -4.69 7.60 -15.66
N GLU A 190 -4.37 7.34 -16.92
CA GLU A 190 -4.12 8.41 -17.89
C GLU A 190 -5.41 9.18 -18.21
N ILE A 191 -6.57 8.52 -18.28
CA ILE A 191 -7.87 9.19 -18.41
C ILE A 191 -8.12 10.11 -17.20
N LEU A 192 -7.90 9.63 -15.98
CA LEU A 192 -8.06 10.45 -14.77
C LEU A 192 -7.16 11.69 -14.78
N LYS A 193 -5.93 11.58 -15.28
CA LYS A 193 -5.03 12.74 -15.45
C LYS A 193 -5.57 13.72 -16.47
N LEU A 194 -6.09 13.25 -17.62
CA LEU A 194 -6.62 14.08 -18.69
C LEU A 194 -7.85 14.90 -18.23
N ILE A 195 -8.70 14.33 -17.39
CA ILE A 195 -9.87 15.05 -16.82
C ILE A 195 -9.51 15.95 -15.63
N GLY A 196 -8.24 15.94 -15.21
CA GLY A 196 -7.74 16.84 -14.17
C GLY A 196 -8.16 16.49 -12.75
N ILE A 197 -8.40 15.21 -12.44
CA ILE A 197 -8.81 14.73 -11.10
C ILE A 197 -7.85 15.17 -9.99
N GLU A 198 -6.56 15.35 -10.30
CA GLU A 198 -5.56 15.81 -9.33
C GLU A 198 -5.91 17.19 -8.73
N LYS A 199 -6.50 18.09 -9.53
CA LYS A 199 -6.95 19.42 -9.05
C LYS A 199 -8.09 19.28 -8.05
N VAL A 200 -9.04 18.38 -8.31
CA VAL A 200 -10.17 18.11 -7.42
C VAL A 200 -9.65 17.56 -6.09
N ILE A 201 -8.75 16.59 -6.13
CA ILE A 201 -8.14 16.00 -4.93
C ILE A 201 -7.39 17.09 -4.15
N HIS A 202 -6.61 17.92 -4.81
CA HIS A 202 -5.90 19.01 -4.15
C HIS A 202 -6.85 19.96 -3.41
N ILE A 203 -7.95 20.37 -4.03
CA ILE A 203 -8.95 21.25 -3.40
C ILE A 203 -9.60 20.55 -2.19
N CYS A 204 -10.04 19.30 -2.36
CA CYS A 204 -10.68 18.55 -1.27
C CYS A 204 -9.74 18.25 -0.11
N LEU A 205 -8.46 17.96 -0.37
CA LEU A 205 -7.50 17.53 0.64
C LEU A 205 -6.82 18.71 1.36
N SER A 206 -6.68 19.84 0.69
CA SER A 206 -5.96 21.03 1.20
C SER A 206 -6.39 21.45 2.62
N PRO A 207 -7.68 21.51 2.99
CA PRO A 207 -8.09 21.87 4.35
C PRO A 207 -7.61 20.86 5.39
N PHE A 208 -7.63 19.57 5.07
CA PHE A 208 -7.17 18.51 5.98
C PHE A 208 -5.65 18.58 6.19
N LEU A 209 -4.88 18.82 5.12
CA LEU A 209 -3.43 18.95 5.22
C LEU A 209 -3.00 20.18 6.04
N LYS A 210 -3.78 21.27 5.99
CA LYS A 210 -3.57 22.43 6.86
C LYS A 210 -3.76 22.09 8.34
N ILE A 211 -4.79 21.29 8.68
CA ILE A 211 -5.02 20.82 10.07
C ILE A 211 -3.84 19.96 10.56
N LEU A 212 -3.24 19.18 9.67
CA LEU A 212 -2.04 18.37 9.95
C LEU A 212 -0.75 19.21 10.04
N ASN A 213 -0.81 20.53 9.93
CA ASN A 213 0.36 21.41 9.84
C ASN A 213 1.35 21.03 8.72
N ILE A 214 0.84 20.43 7.64
CA ILE A 214 1.62 20.12 6.45
C ILE A 214 1.68 21.38 5.59
N GLY A 215 2.88 21.95 5.43
CA GLY A 215 3.10 23.17 4.66
C GLY A 215 2.72 23.01 3.18
N GLN A 216 2.50 24.14 2.50
CA GLN A 216 1.98 24.15 1.12
C GLN A 216 2.85 23.37 0.13
N SER A 217 4.18 23.46 0.22
CA SER A 217 5.09 22.69 -0.63
C SER A 217 4.91 21.19 -0.42
N ALA A 218 4.85 20.73 0.85
CA ALA A 218 4.62 19.34 1.17
C ALA A 218 3.20 18.87 0.78
N SER A 219 2.18 19.74 0.83
CA SER A 219 0.81 19.43 0.42
C SER A 219 0.72 19.02 -1.05
N THR A 220 1.43 19.72 -1.95
CA THR A 220 1.49 19.33 -3.37
C THR A 220 2.09 17.92 -3.53
N ILE A 221 3.15 17.62 -2.78
CA ILE A 221 3.80 16.31 -2.82
C ILE A 221 2.87 15.21 -2.27
N VAL A 222 2.07 15.51 -1.23
CA VAL A 222 1.05 14.60 -0.70
C VAL A 222 0.03 14.25 -1.78
N VAL A 223 -0.48 15.24 -2.50
CA VAL A 223 -1.45 14.99 -3.59
C VAL A 223 -0.85 14.09 -4.68
N VAL A 224 0.40 14.36 -5.09
CA VAL A 224 1.11 13.50 -6.04
C VAL A 224 1.29 12.07 -5.49
N GLY A 225 1.67 11.94 -4.22
CA GLY A 225 1.81 10.63 -3.57
C GLY A 225 0.50 9.86 -3.47
N LEU A 226 -0.62 10.55 -3.20
CA LEU A 226 -1.95 9.94 -3.18
C LEU A 226 -2.38 9.45 -4.57
N THR A 227 -2.08 10.20 -5.61
CA THR A 227 -2.57 9.92 -6.97
C THR A 227 -1.67 8.96 -7.73
N LEU A 228 -0.36 9.16 -7.65
CA LEU A 228 0.66 8.46 -8.43
C LEU A 228 1.51 7.48 -7.60
N GLY A 229 1.21 7.37 -6.32
CA GLY A 229 1.91 6.47 -5.42
C GLY A 229 3.16 7.04 -4.75
N LEU A 230 3.67 6.29 -3.77
CA LEU A 230 4.80 6.72 -2.95
C LEU A 230 6.11 6.85 -3.76
N GLY A 231 6.27 6.09 -4.84
CA GLY A 231 7.43 6.21 -5.73
C GLY A 231 7.61 7.61 -6.29
N PHE A 232 6.54 8.19 -6.84
CA PHE A 232 6.53 9.55 -7.39
C PHE A 232 6.52 10.62 -6.29
N GLY A 233 5.58 10.52 -5.32
CA GLY A 233 5.48 11.47 -4.21
C GLY A 233 6.74 11.48 -3.36
N GLY A 234 7.29 10.31 -3.03
CA GLY A 234 8.55 10.16 -2.30
C GLY A 234 9.75 10.71 -3.09
N GLY A 235 9.80 10.49 -4.41
CA GLY A 235 10.84 11.05 -5.26
C GLY A 235 10.88 12.58 -5.24
N LEU A 236 9.71 13.24 -5.34
CA LEU A 236 9.61 14.70 -5.19
C LEU A 236 10.01 15.15 -3.78
N MET A 237 9.55 14.43 -2.75
CA MET A 237 9.92 14.72 -1.35
C MET A 237 11.42 14.62 -1.14
N ILE A 238 12.10 13.59 -1.69
CA ILE A 238 13.56 13.44 -1.63
C ILE A 238 14.26 14.65 -2.21
N LYS A 239 13.80 15.15 -3.37
CA LYS A 239 14.36 16.34 -4.02
C LYS A 239 14.17 17.58 -3.15
N ASP A 240 12.95 17.85 -2.70
CA ASP A 240 12.61 19.08 -2.01
C ASP A 240 13.20 19.14 -0.59
N VAL A 241 13.30 18.00 0.09
CA VAL A 241 14.02 17.91 1.38
C VAL A 241 15.51 18.16 1.20
N LYS A 242 16.15 17.60 0.17
CA LYS A 242 17.57 17.84 -0.12
C LYS A 242 17.85 19.32 -0.47
N GLN A 243 16.88 20.01 -1.05
CA GLN A 243 16.97 21.44 -1.40
C GLN A 243 16.57 22.38 -0.25
N GLY A 244 16.13 21.84 0.90
CA GLY A 244 15.65 22.64 2.03
C GLY A 244 14.31 23.36 1.80
N LEU A 245 13.55 22.96 0.77
CA LEU A 245 12.28 23.58 0.40
C LEU A 245 11.12 23.16 1.31
N VAL A 246 11.26 22.05 2.02
CA VAL A 246 10.25 21.52 2.95
C VAL A 246 10.84 21.47 4.35
N LYS A 247 10.13 22.05 5.32
CA LYS A 247 10.52 21.99 6.74
C LYS A 247 10.51 20.55 7.24
N PRO A 248 11.50 20.12 8.06
CA PRO A 248 11.61 18.73 8.54
C PRO A 248 10.34 18.14 9.15
N ARG A 249 9.65 18.88 10.02
CA ARG A 249 8.39 18.43 10.65
C ARG A 249 7.26 18.26 9.62
N SER A 250 7.14 19.18 8.66
CA SER A 250 6.15 19.07 7.56
C SER A 250 6.45 17.87 6.67
N ALA A 251 7.72 17.58 6.39
CA ALA A 251 8.13 16.42 5.62
C ALA A 251 7.74 15.11 6.32
N VAL A 252 8.01 15.00 7.63
CA VAL A 252 7.65 13.82 8.42
C VAL A 252 6.13 13.61 8.46
N GLY A 253 5.35 14.68 8.75
CA GLY A 253 3.88 14.59 8.75
C GLY A 253 3.32 14.16 7.39
N ALA A 254 3.82 14.75 6.31
CA ALA A 254 3.45 14.39 4.94
C ALA A 254 3.82 12.93 4.61
N LEU A 255 5.03 12.49 4.99
CA LEU A 255 5.47 11.13 4.76
C LEU A 255 4.67 10.11 5.56
N ILE A 256 4.30 10.38 6.82
CA ILE A 256 3.41 9.51 7.59
C ILE A 256 2.07 9.38 6.87
N PHE A 257 1.47 10.50 6.46
CA PHE A 257 0.18 10.48 5.76
C PHE A 257 0.25 9.71 4.44
N ILE A 258 1.25 9.99 3.59
CA ILE A 258 1.41 9.29 2.31
C ILE A 258 1.67 7.79 2.52
N ASN A 259 2.49 7.41 3.50
CA ASN A 259 2.76 6.00 3.80
C ASN A 259 1.52 5.21 4.20
N LEU A 260 0.52 5.86 4.79
CA LEU A 260 -0.73 5.23 5.20
C LEU A 260 -1.84 5.32 4.15
N PHE A 261 -1.74 6.30 3.22
CA PHE A 261 -2.81 6.58 2.26
C PHE A 261 -2.26 7.09 0.93
N HIS A 262 -1.53 6.24 0.22
CA HIS A 262 -1.01 6.54 -1.14
C HIS A 262 -1.72 5.69 -2.19
N SER A 263 -1.43 5.95 -3.47
CA SER A 263 -1.92 5.16 -4.61
C SER A 263 -3.43 4.88 -4.57
N ILE A 264 -4.22 5.87 -4.17
CA ILE A 264 -5.67 5.66 -3.93
C ILE A 264 -6.44 5.17 -5.15
N PHE A 265 -5.95 5.40 -6.34
CA PHE A 265 -6.55 4.89 -7.58
C PHE A 265 -6.00 3.52 -7.95
N GLU A 266 -4.68 3.39 -8.04
CA GLU A 266 -4.02 2.17 -8.50
C GLU A 266 -4.30 1.01 -7.55
N ASP A 267 -3.85 1.12 -6.30
CA ASP A 267 -3.96 0.05 -5.33
C ASP A 267 -5.39 -0.29 -4.96
N THR A 268 -6.27 0.73 -4.86
CA THR A 268 -7.68 0.50 -4.59
C THR A 268 -8.34 -0.26 -5.75
N THR A 269 -8.08 0.15 -7.01
CA THR A 269 -8.66 -0.50 -8.19
C THR A 269 -8.22 -1.97 -8.30
N ILE A 270 -6.93 -2.26 -8.04
CA ILE A 270 -6.42 -3.63 -8.05
C ILE A 270 -7.11 -4.46 -6.97
N LEU A 271 -7.23 -3.94 -5.77
CA LEU A 271 -7.82 -4.68 -4.66
C LEU A 271 -9.35 -4.80 -4.76
N MET A 272 -10.01 -3.98 -5.60
CA MET A 272 -11.43 -4.20 -5.95
C MET A 272 -11.66 -5.55 -6.64
N LEU A 273 -10.63 -6.20 -7.19
CA LEU A 273 -10.73 -7.57 -7.71
C LEU A 273 -11.12 -8.59 -6.63
N LEU A 274 -10.94 -8.27 -5.35
CA LEU A 274 -11.37 -9.09 -4.21
C LEU A 274 -12.83 -8.85 -3.80
N GLY A 275 -13.54 -7.93 -4.44
CA GLY A 275 -14.93 -7.58 -4.09
C GLY A 275 -15.12 -6.94 -2.70
N PRO A 276 -14.17 -6.13 -2.18
CA PRO A 276 -14.33 -5.46 -0.90
C PRO A 276 -15.34 -4.31 -0.98
N SER A 277 -15.76 -3.78 0.16
CA SER A 277 -16.53 -2.54 0.21
C SER A 277 -15.66 -1.33 -0.15
N LEU A 278 -15.86 -0.73 -1.33
CA LEU A 278 -15.15 0.47 -1.78
C LEU A 278 -15.27 1.63 -0.77
N MET A 279 -16.45 1.81 -0.19
CA MET A 279 -16.68 2.86 0.82
C MET A 279 -15.73 2.69 2.00
N VAL A 280 -15.53 1.46 2.47
CA VAL A 280 -14.68 1.19 3.63
C VAL A 280 -13.20 1.38 3.30
N ILE A 281 -12.72 0.77 2.20
CA ILE A 281 -11.29 0.82 1.85
C ILE A 281 -10.82 2.20 1.36
N LEU A 282 -11.76 3.08 0.96
CA LEU A 282 -11.42 4.43 0.50
C LEU A 282 -11.82 5.49 1.54
N ILE A 283 -13.10 5.58 1.90
CA ILE A 283 -13.59 6.69 2.73
C ILE A 283 -13.31 6.44 4.21
N VAL A 284 -13.73 5.28 4.76
CA VAL A 284 -13.52 4.97 6.18
C VAL A 284 -12.03 4.90 6.51
N ARG A 285 -11.23 4.25 5.62
CA ARG A 285 -9.76 4.23 5.74
C ARG A 285 -9.17 5.64 5.66
N GLY A 286 -9.64 6.49 4.73
CA GLY A 286 -9.16 7.87 4.61
C GLY A 286 -9.40 8.69 5.87
N ILE A 287 -10.59 8.57 6.48
CA ILE A 287 -10.91 9.21 7.76
C ILE A 287 -10.01 8.67 8.88
N PHE A 288 -9.87 7.35 8.97
CA PHE A 288 -8.99 6.73 9.97
C PHE A 288 -7.54 7.19 9.83
N VAL A 289 -6.99 7.21 8.61
CA VAL A 289 -5.62 7.67 8.35
C VAL A 289 -5.44 9.13 8.74
N PHE A 290 -6.41 9.99 8.42
CA PHE A 290 -6.37 11.40 8.83
C PHE A 290 -6.32 11.52 10.35
N LEU A 291 -7.22 10.86 11.07
CA LEU A 291 -7.29 10.89 12.52
C LEU A 291 -6.02 10.32 13.17
N LEU A 292 -5.54 9.18 12.65
CA LEU A 292 -4.32 8.55 13.16
C LEU A 292 -3.10 9.44 12.92
N THR A 293 -2.96 10.02 11.72
CA THR A 293 -1.84 10.93 11.41
C THR A 293 -1.88 12.17 12.32
N TYR A 294 -3.06 12.76 12.53
CA TYR A 294 -3.23 13.88 13.45
C TYR A 294 -2.80 13.51 14.89
N PHE A 295 -3.26 12.34 15.36
CA PHE A 295 -2.89 11.84 16.68
C PHE A 295 -1.38 11.60 16.80
N LEU A 296 -0.78 10.93 15.83
CA LEU A 296 0.66 10.66 15.82
C LEU A 296 1.49 11.95 15.81
N ILE A 297 1.13 12.94 14.99
CA ILE A 297 1.82 14.23 14.98
C ILE A 297 1.74 14.87 16.37
N LYS A 298 0.56 14.88 17.01
CA LYS A 298 0.39 15.44 18.35
C LYS A 298 1.21 14.69 19.41
N VAL A 299 1.18 13.36 19.39
CA VAL A 299 1.98 12.53 20.30
C VAL A 299 3.47 12.80 20.12
N PHE A 300 3.92 12.86 18.87
CA PHE A 300 5.33 13.11 18.58
C PHE A 300 5.77 14.54 18.96
N ASP A 301 4.88 15.52 18.89
CA ASP A 301 5.18 16.90 19.33
C ASP A 301 5.43 17.02 20.84
N PHE A 302 4.95 16.06 21.66
CA PHE A 302 5.27 15.98 23.10
C PHE A 302 6.63 15.36 23.40
N LEU A 303 7.27 14.73 22.40
CA LEU A 303 8.58 14.12 22.62
C LEU A 303 9.69 15.18 22.71
N PRO A 304 10.70 14.96 23.58
CA PRO A 304 11.93 15.77 23.54
C PRO A 304 12.55 15.73 22.13
N ILE A 305 13.04 16.87 21.64
CA ILE A 305 13.56 17.03 20.27
C ILE A 305 14.54 15.94 19.87
N LYS A 306 15.48 15.58 20.75
CA LYS A 306 16.47 14.51 20.49
C LYS A 306 15.81 13.12 20.28
N THR A 307 14.73 12.83 21.02
CA THR A 307 13.98 11.58 20.90
C THR A 307 13.18 11.57 19.61
N TYR A 308 12.51 12.69 19.30
CA TYR A 308 11.80 12.89 18.03
C TYR A 308 12.70 12.65 16.82
N GLU A 309 13.87 13.31 16.80
CA GLU A 309 14.84 13.17 15.72
C GLU A 309 15.39 11.74 15.60
N LYS A 310 15.72 11.11 16.71
CA LYS A 310 16.24 9.73 16.73
C LYS A 310 15.21 8.72 16.21
N LEU A 311 13.93 8.88 16.53
CA LEU A 311 12.88 7.95 16.15
C LEU A 311 12.41 8.17 14.70
N LEU A 312 12.21 9.42 14.31
CA LEU A 312 11.51 9.77 13.09
C LEU A 312 12.42 10.25 11.96
N TYR A 313 13.52 10.95 12.26
CA TYR A 313 14.37 11.48 11.21
C TYR A 313 15.33 10.44 10.65
N SER A 314 15.49 10.48 9.33
CA SER A 314 16.60 9.84 8.65
C SER A 314 17.69 10.86 8.31
N LYS A 315 18.87 10.37 7.90
CA LYS A 315 20.05 11.21 7.61
C LYS A 315 19.81 12.44 6.70
N PRO A 316 18.98 12.38 5.64
CA PRO A 316 18.74 13.57 4.80
C PRO A 316 18.15 14.76 5.55
N ILE A 317 17.15 14.53 6.39
CA ILE A 317 16.52 15.59 7.20
C ILE A 317 17.46 16.09 8.30
N LEU A 318 18.22 15.20 8.95
CA LEU A 318 19.19 15.58 9.98
C LEU A 318 20.25 16.57 9.47
N ARG A 319 20.68 16.41 8.22
CA ARG A 319 21.64 17.34 7.58
C ARG A 319 21.05 18.72 7.33
N THR A 320 19.78 18.80 6.91
CA THR A 320 19.09 20.08 6.69
C THR A 320 18.69 20.77 7.98
N ALA A 321 18.31 20.04 9.02
CA ALA A 321 18.00 20.60 10.34
C ALA A 321 19.23 21.25 10.99
N GLN A 322 20.41 20.62 10.88
CA GLN A 322 21.67 21.18 11.41
C GLN A 322 22.17 22.41 10.65
N SER A 323 21.84 22.54 9.36
CA SER A 323 22.20 23.73 8.58
C SER A 323 21.31 24.94 8.84
N SER A 324 20.08 24.74 9.36
CA SER A 324 19.15 25.82 9.70
C SER A 324 19.39 26.41 11.10
N ASP A 325 20.12 25.71 11.98
CA ASP A 325 20.51 26.21 13.30
C ASP A 325 21.73 27.17 13.25
N PHE A 326 22.36 27.32 12.06
CA PHE A 326 23.50 28.22 11.82
C PHE A 326 23.17 29.40 10.89
N SER A 327 21.89 29.61 10.55
CA SER A 327 21.42 30.74 9.76
C SER A 327 20.33 31.51 10.50
#